data_da3bfbf4a70645fd624df291805f4b9f
#
_entry.id   da3bfbf4a70645fd624df291805f4b9f
#
_cell.length_a   1.000
_cell.length_b   1.000
_cell.length_c   1.000
_cell.angle_alpha   90.00
_cell.angle_beta   90.00
_cell.angle_gamma   90.00
#
_symmetry.space_group_name_H-M   'P 1'
#
loop_
_entity.id
_entity.type
_entity.pdbx_description
1 polymer ?
#
loop_
_entity_poly.entity_id
_entity_poly.type
_entity_poly.pdbx_seq_one_letter_code
_entity_poly.pdbx_strand_id
1 'polypeptide(L)'
;HMKDLKPTCRIAVVQAAPVLFDKTACTDKAVRLIAECAQHGAELIVFPELFIPGYPYGMTFGFTVGARNEDGRKDWQLYCGNSIIVPGPETERLAAAAKAAGAYVSIGVSERDGVTGTLYNSNLIFCPDYTLAPVHRKLKPTGAERVVWGDADRGYFPVVDTPWGPMGSLICWESYMPLARTALYEKGVTLYISPNTNDNPEWQATVQHIALEGRCYFINCDMVFHRADYPAGLHCPDEIARLNDIPCRGGSCIVDPYGHYVVQPM
;
A
#
# COMPACT_ATOMS: atom_id res chain seq x y z
N HIS A 1 -26.11 18.37 -3.84
CA HIS A 1 -26.15 18.07 -5.27
C HIS A 1 -25.49 16.74 -5.49
N MET A 2 -26.23 15.71 -5.89
CA MET A 2 -25.64 14.47 -6.41
C MET A 2 -24.89 14.87 -7.68
N LYS A 3 -23.56 14.75 -7.67
CA LYS A 3 -22.77 14.90 -8.90
C LYS A 3 -23.12 13.73 -9.81
N ASP A 4 -23.29 13.98 -11.09
CA ASP A 4 -23.40 12.89 -12.08
C ASP A 4 -22.06 12.13 -12.09
N LEU A 5 -22.07 10.90 -11.58
CA LEU A 5 -20.89 10.06 -11.56
C LEU A 5 -20.65 9.47 -12.94
N LYS A 6 -19.38 9.30 -13.32
CA LYS A 6 -19.03 8.52 -14.49
C LYS A 6 -19.47 7.06 -14.30
N PRO A 7 -20.07 6.43 -15.33
CA PRO A 7 -20.60 5.07 -15.21
C PRO A 7 -19.52 3.98 -15.19
N THR A 8 -18.31 4.29 -15.63
CA THR A 8 -17.20 3.32 -15.75
C THR A 8 -15.89 3.94 -15.30
N CYS A 9 -15.05 3.10 -14.67
CA CYS A 9 -13.67 3.41 -14.29
C CYS A 9 -12.77 2.27 -14.78
N ARG A 10 -11.72 2.57 -15.53
CA ARG A 10 -10.70 1.58 -15.85
C ARG A 10 -9.64 1.58 -14.76
N ILE A 11 -9.54 0.47 -14.04
CA ILE A 11 -8.65 0.31 -12.88
C ILE A 11 -7.52 -0.64 -13.24
N ALA A 12 -6.29 -0.27 -12.90
CA ALA A 12 -5.13 -1.16 -12.91
C ALA A 12 -4.74 -1.49 -11.46
N VAL A 13 -4.64 -2.78 -11.16
CA VAL A 13 -4.07 -3.30 -9.90
C VAL A 13 -2.67 -3.79 -10.19
N VAL A 14 -1.68 -3.19 -9.55
CA VAL A 14 -0.26 -3.46 -9.83
C VAL A 14 0.25 -4.53 -8.88
N GLN A 15 0.05 -5.80 -9.25
CA GLN A 15 0.64 -6.93 -8.52
C GLN A 15 2.08 -7.15 -8.98
N ALA A 16 3.01 -6.46 -8.33
CA ALA A 16 4.41 -6.46 -8.72
C ALA A 16 5.33 -6.47 -7.50
N ALA A 17 6.53 -7.03 -7.69
CA ALA A 17 7.59 -6.96 -6.69
C ALA A 17 8.15 -5.53 -6.60
N PRO A 18 8.43 -5.02 -5.41
CA PRO A 18 9.26 -3.83 -5.23
C PRO A 18 10.73 -4.15 -5.58
N VAL A 19 11.56 -3.11 -5.60
CA VAL A 19 13.01 -3.29 -5.50
C VAL A 19 13.38 -3.13 -4.02
N LEU A 20 13.44 -4.25 -3.31
CA LEU A 20 13.54 -4.26 -1.86
C LEU A 20 14.76 -3.45 -1.38
N PHE A 21 14.51 -2.56 -0.40
CA PHE A 21 15.49 -1.70 0.25
C PHE A 21 16.16 -0.65 -0.65
N ASP A 22 15.56 -0.35 -1.83
CA ASP A 22 16.01 0.72 -2.72
C ASP A 22 14.86 1.64 -3.12
N LYS A 23 14.71 2.75 -2.40
CA LYS A 23 13.63 3.72 -2.66
C LYS A 23 13.71 4.36 -4.04
N THR A 24 14.93 4.57 -4.55
CA THR A 24 15.13 5.20 -5.86
C THR A 24 14.68 4.25 -6.96
N ALA A 25 15.16 3.00 -6.93
CA ALA A 25 14.76 1.98 -7.89
C ALA A 25 13.26 1.63 -7.78
N CYS A 26 12.70 1.60 -6.56
CA CYS A 26 11.24 1.45 -6.37
C CYS A 26 10.46 2.59 -7.02
N THR A 27 10.90 3.84 -6.81
CA THR A 27 10.25 5.02 -7.41
C THR A 27 10.35 5.00 -8.93
N ASP A 28 11.52 4.65 -9.49
CA ASP A 28 11.71 4.49 -10.93
C ASP A 28 10.77 3.42 -11.50
N LYS A 29 10.67 2.28 -10.82
CA LYS A 29 9.76 1.20 -11.19
C LYS A 29 8.30 1.64 -11.13
N ALA A 30 7.89 2.34 -10.07
CA ALA A 30 6.53 2.85 -9.92
C ALA A 30 6.18 3.82 -11.05
N VAL A 31 7.04 4.80 -11.35
CA VAL A 31 6.84 5.77 -12.44
C VAL A 31 6.68 5.07 -13.79
N ARG A 32 7.52 4.07 -14.07
CA ARG A 32 7.42 3.28 -15.32
C ARG A 32 6.11 2.50 -15.38
N LEU A 33 5.71 1.83 -14.29
CA LEU A 33 4.46 1.07 -14.24
C LEU A 33 3.21 1.98 -14.35
N ILE A 34 3.25 3.18 -13.76
CA ILE A 34 2.19 4.18 -13.92
C ILE A 34 2.03 4.55 -15.40
N ALA A 35 3.14 4.83 -16.10
CA ALA A 35 3.11 5.15 -17.52
C ALA A 35 2.58 3.99 -18.37
N GLU A 36 2.98 2.76 -18.06
CA GLU A 36 2.51 1.55 -18.73
C GLU A 36 0.99 1.36 -18.53
N CYS A 37 0.50 1.46 -17.28
CA CYS A 37 -0.94 1.38 -16.99
C CYS A 37 -1.74 2.46 -17.74
N ALA A 38 -1.20 3.68 -17.81
CA ALA A 38 -1.83 4.78 -18.55
C ALA A 38 -1.93 4.51 -20.05
N GLN A 39 -0.93 3.88 -20.66
CA GLN A 39 -0.97 3.46 -22.07
C GLN A 39 -2.10 2.46 -22.34
N HIS A 40 -2.50 1.67 -21.33
CA HIS A 40 -3.64 0.78 -21.39
C HIS A 40 -4.96 1.46 -20.95
N GLY A 41 -4.94 2.78 -20.76
CA GLY A 41 -6.11 3.59 -20.46
C GLY A 41 -6.58 3.54 -19.02
N ALA A 42 -5.72 3.13 -18.07
CA ALA A 42 -6.08 3.15 -16.65
C ALA A 42 -6.33 4.57 -16.15
N GLU A 43 -7.43 4.76 -15.44
CA GLU A 43 -7.85 6.03 -14.81
C GLU A 43 -7.59 6.02 -13.29
N LEU A 44 -7.47 4.83 -12.70
CA LEU A 44 -7.05 4.58 -11.32
C LEU A 44 -6.01 3.46 -11.33
N ILE A 45 -4.87 3.72 -10.70
CA ILE A 45 -3.74 2.78 -10.62
C ILE A 45 -3.44 2.54 -9.15
N VAL A 46 -3.49 1.28 -8.72
CA VAL A 46 -3.35 0.90 -7.31
C VAL A 46 -2.13 0.00 -7.13
N PHE A 47 -1.21 0.43 -6.27
CA PHE A 47 -0.03 -0.31 -5.84
C PHE A 47 -0.25 -0.97 -4.48
N PRO A 48 0.55 -2.00 -4.14
CA PRO A 48 0.48 -2.68 -2.85
C PRO A 48 0.90 -1.81 -1.65
N GLU A 49 0.65 -2.36 -0.46
CA GLU A 49 1.20 -1.89 0.81
C GLU A 49 2.72 -1.84 0.76
N LEU A 50 3.33 -0.74 1.27
CA LEU A 50 4.78 -0.61 1.39
C LEU A 50 5.57 -0.92 0.11
N PHE A 51 5.05 -0.52 -1.04
CA PHE A 51 5.77 -0.71 -2.31
C PHE A 51 7.13 0.01 -2.31
N ILE A 52 7.25 1.14 -1.59
CA ILE A 52 8.51 1.86 -1.41
C ILE A 52 8.88 1.85 0.07
N PRO A 53 9.99 1.25 0.46
CA PRO A 53 11.01 0.51 -0.27
C PRO A 53 10.82 -1.01 -0.25
N GLY A 54 9.60 -1.48 -0.13
CA GLY A 54 9.23 -2.88 0.00
C GLY A 54 8.86 -3.27 1.44
N TYR A 55 8.07 -4.32 1.56
CA TYR A 55 7.71 -4.91 2.86
C TYR A 55 8.83 -5.85 3.30
N PRO A 56 9.46 -5.62 4.48
CA PRO A 56 10.59 -6.43 4.95
C PRO A 56 10.10 -7.75 5.57
N TYR A 57 9.40 -8.56 4.81
CA TYR A 57 8.77 -9.79 5.23
C TYR A 57 9.78 -10.73 5.89
N GLY A 58 9.45 -11.26 7.08
CA GLY A 58 10.30 -12.16 7.85
C GLY A 58 11.38 -11.48 8.69
N MET A 59 11.61 -10.17 8.50
CA MET A 59 12.65 -9.45 9.25
C MET A 59 12.11 -8.86 10.54
N THR A 60 12.91 -8.99 11.60
CA THR A 60 12.73 -8.29 12.87
C THR A 60 13.87 -7.31 13.15
N PHE A 61 14.84 -7.20 12.24
CA PHE A 61 16.01 -6.35 12.39
C PHE A 61 16.81 -6.67 13.68
N GLY A 62 16.86 -7.93 14.05
CA GLY A 62 17.52 -8.40 15.27
C GLY A 62 16.86 -7.93 16.56
N PHE A 63 15.64 -7.38 16.52
CA PHE A 63 14.92 -6.96 17.71
C PHE A 63 14.41 -8.18 18.48
N THR A 64 14.88 -8.29 19.72
CA THR A 64 14.40 -9.25 20.71
C THR A 64 14.08 -8.49 21.99
N VAL A 65 13.04 -8.87 22.72
CA VAL A 65 12.70 -8.21 23.98
C VAL A 65 13.91 -8.21 24.92
N GLY A 66 14.35 -7.03 25.33
CA GLY A 66 15.50 -6.84 26.21
C GLY A 66 16.88 -6.91 25.53
N ALA A 67 16.95 -7.24 24.24
CA ALA A 67 18.23 -7.32 23.52
C ALA A 67 18.14 -6.72 22.12
N ARG A 68 19.29 -6.33 21.60
CA ARG A 68 19.49 -5.86 20.21
C ARG A 68 20.88 -6.29 19.77
N ASN A 69 21.05 -6.57 18.48
CA ASN A 69 22.36 -6.86 17.93
C ASN A 69 22.79 -5.77 16.93
N GLU A 70 24.08 -5.69 16.70
CA GLU A 70 24.68 -4.67 15.83
C GLU A 70 24.31 -4.87 14.35
N ASP A 71 24.22 -6.11 13.91
CA ASP A 71 23.89 -6.44 12.53
C ASP A 71 22.43 -6.08 12.22
N GLY A 72 21.51 -6.33 13.15
CA GLY A 72 20.12 -5.88 13.01
C GLY A 72 20.00 -4.36 12.93
N ARG A 73 20.86 -3.61 13.65
CA ARG A 73 20.89 -2.15 13.57
C ARG A 73 21.34 -1.66 12.20
N LYS A 74 22.26 -2.33 11.54
CA LYS A 74 22.72 -1.97 10.19
C LYS A 74 21.60 -2.19 9.16
N ASP A 75 20.91 -3.32 9.22
CA ASP A 75 19.77 -3.58 8.35
C ASP A 75 18.61 -2.61 8.61
N TRP A 76 18.36 -2.27 9.88
CA TRP A 76 17.42 -1.23 10.27
C TRP A 76 17.80 0.13 9.67
N GLN A 77 19.08 0.52 9.77
CA GLN A 77 19.58 1.78 9.21
C GLN A 77 19.40 1.82 7.69
N LEU A 78 19.65 0.71 7.01
CA LEU A 78 19.42 0.57 5.57
C LEU A 78 17.95 0.78 5.23
N TYR A 79 17.04 0.12 5.95
CA TYR A 79 15.59 0.26 5.72
C TYR A 79 15.08 1.67 6.01
N CYS A 80 15.48 2.26 7.13
CA CYS A 80 15.14 3.64 7.51
C CYS A 80 15.65 4.65 6.47
N GLY A 81 16.88 4.46 5.97
CA GLY A 81 17.47 5.33 4.96
C GLY A 81 16.74 5.27 3.61
N ASN A 82 16.09 4.15 3.34
CA ASN A 82 15.28 3.92 2.15
C ASN A 82 13.78 4.16 2.36
N SER A 83 13.33 4.49 3.57
CA SER A 83 11.99 5.02 3.82
C SER A 83 11.93 6.48 3.38
N ILE A 84 10.78 6.93 2.85
CA ILE A 84 10.65 8.24 2.22
C ILE A 84 10.08 9.29 3.15
N ILE A 85 10.49 10.53 2.99
CA ILE A 85 9.88 11.70 3.65
C ILE A 85 8.71 12.17 2.79
N VAL A 86 7.58 12.47 3.41
CA VAL A 86 6.35 12.91 2.73
C VAL A 86 5.93 14.28 3.28
N PRO A 87 5.84 15.32 2.42
CA PRO A 87 6.26 15.36 1.02
C PRO A 87 7.79 15.35 0.85
N GLY A 88 8.26 14.91 -0.31
CA GLY A 88 9.68 14.82 -0.62
C GLY A 88 9.94 14.46 -2.10
N PRO A 89 11.20 14.27 -2.49
CA PRO A 89 11.56 14.06 -3.90
C PRO A 89 10.86 12.88 -4.57
N GLU A 90 10.66 11.79 -3.83
CA GLU A 90 9.96 10.61 -4.34
C GLU A 90 8.48 10.93 -4.60
N THR A 91 7.82 11.66 -3.69
CA THR A 91 6.42 12.05 -3.85
C THR A 91 6.22 13.06 -4.98
N GLU A 92 7.18 13.96 -5.21
CA GLU A 92 7.14 14.89 -6.36
C GLU A 92 7.17 14.14 -7.69
N ARG A 93 8.01 13.12 -7.79
CA ARG A 93 8.12 12.26 -8.98
C ARG A 93 6.85 11.47 -9.23
N LEU A 94 6.24 10.92 -8.17
CA LEU A 94 4.98 10.18 -8.25
C LEU A 94 3.82 11.10 -8.65
N ALA A 95 3.74 12.30 -8.09
CA ALA A 95 2.74 13.31 -8.45
C ALA A 95 2.88 13.72 -9.93
N ALA A 96 4.11 13.91 -10.41
CA ALA A 96 4.38 14.20 -11.81
C ALA A 96 3.94 13.03 -12.72
N ALA A 97 4.19 11.79 -12.31
CA ALA A 97 3.78 10.61 -13.05
C ALA A 97 2.25 10.47 -13.11
N ALA A 98 1.55 10.68 -11.99
CA ALA A 98 0.08 10.66 -11.93
C ALA A 98 -0.53 11.73 -12.85
N LYS A 99 0.03 12.95 -12.83
CA LYS A 99 -0.39 14.03 -13.75
C LYS A 99 -0.16 13.68 -15.21
N ALA A 100 1.02 13.17 -15.54
CA ALA A 100 1.35 12.78 -16.92
C ALA A 100 0.45 11.64 -17.43
N ALA A 101 0.08 10.72 -16.54
CA ALA A 101 -0.84 9.63 -16.82
C ALA A 101 -2.31 10.09 -16.90
N GLY A 102 -2.65 11.26 -16.35
CA GLY A 102 -4.04 11.71 -16.20
C GLY A 102 -4.87 10.78 -15.29
N ALA A 103 -4.22 10.06 -14.37
CA ALA A 103 -4.82 9.02 -13.55
C ALA A 103 -4.63 9.28 -12.05
N TYR A 104 -5.56 8.79 -11.23
CA TYR A 104 -5.35 8.66 -9.79
C TYR A 104 -4.36 7.52 -9.52
N VAL A 105 -3.44 7.73 -8.59
CA VAL A 105 -2.45 6.71 -8.19
C VAL A 105 -2.50 6.52 -6.68
N SER A 106 -2.77 5.30 -6.23
CA SER A 106 -2.66 4.90 -4.83
C SER A 106 -1.42 4.03 -4.66
N ILE A 107 -0.54 4.36 -3.71
CA ILE A 107 0.71 3.63 -3.48
C ILE A 107 1.07 3.57 -2.00
N GLY A 108 1.38 2.36 -1.51
CA GLY A 108 1.88 2.14 -0.16
C GLY A 108 3.36 2.48 -0.03
N VAL A 109 3.72 3.14 1.07
CA VAL A 109 5.10 3.55 1.34
C VAL A 109 5.45 3.39 2.82
N SER A 110 6.74 3.14 3.11
CA SER A 110 7.31 3.38 4.43
C SER A 110 7.65 4.87 4.54
N GLU A 111 6.79 5.62 5.20
CA GLU A 111 6.96 7.05 5.45
C GLU A 111 7.89 7.24 6.64
N ARG A 112 8.88 8.11 6.49
CA ARG A 112 9.75 8.52 7.59
C ARG A 112 9.44 9.95 8.00
N ASP A 113 9.08 10.15 9.26
CA ASP A 113 8.95 11.47 9.83
C ASP A 113 10.31 12.20 9.83
N GLY A 114 10.33 13.40 9.24
CA GLY A 114 11.57 14.16 9.06
C GLY A 114 12.15 14.76 10.35
N VAL A 115 11.38 14.78 11.44
CA VAL A 115 11.78 15.34 12.73
C VAL A 115 12.14 14.25 13.73
N THR A 116 11.23 13.29 13.91
CA THR A 116 11.38 12.23 14.91
C THR A 116 12.11 10.99 14.39
N GLY A 117 12.14 10.81 13.06
CA GLY A 117 12.65 9.60 12.43
C GLY A 117 11.72 8.39 12.56
N THR A 118 10.54 8.55 13.16
CA THR A 118 9.53 7.49 13.25
C THR A 118 9.11 7.06 11.86
N LEU A 119 9.01 5.74 11.64
CA LEU A 119 8.45 5.19 10.42
C LEU A 119 6.96 4.97 10.57
N TYR A 120 6.21 5.22 9.50
CA TYR A 120 4.78 4.92 9.39
C TYR A 120 4.52 4.11 8.13
N ASN A 121 3.63 3.14 8.25
CA ASN A 121 3.07 2.44 7.10
C ASN A 121 1.95 3.31 6.54
N SER A 122 2.18 3.90 5.38
CA SER A 122 1.31 4.94 4.83
C SER A 122 0.83 4.59 3.43
N ASN A 123 -0.40 4.99 3.12
CA ASN A 123 -0.92 4.97 1.76
C ASN A 123 -1.08 6.39 1.23
N LEU A 124 -0.49 6.64 0.07
CA LEU A 124 -0.52 7.93 -0.62
C LEU A 124 -1.47 7.85 -1.80
N ILE A 125 -2.29 8.88 -1.99
CA ILE A 125 -3.15 9.02 -3.17
C ILE A 125 -2.77 10.30 -3.90
N PHE A 126 -2.31 10.16 -5.14
CA PHE A 126 -2.01 11.26 -6.04
C PHE A 126 -3.17 11.45 -7.02
N CYS A 127 -3.60 12.69 -7.17
CA CYS A 127 -4.63 13.08 -8.13
C CYS A 127 -4.01 13.45 -9.48
N PRO A 128 -4.77 13.38 -10.59
CA PRO A 128 -4.26 13.72 -11.93
C PRO A 128 -3.89 15.20 -12.11
N ASP A 129 -4.22 16.06 -11.17
CA ASP A 129 -3.87 17.48 -11.15
C ASP A 129 -2.53 17.79 -10.45
N TYR A 130 -1.74 16.78 -10.12
CA TYR A 130 -0.50 16.87 -9.34
C TYR A 130 -0.69 16.91 -7.81
N THR A 131 -1.92 16.89 -7.31
CA THR A 131 -2.18 17.00 -5.87
C THR A 131 -1.89 15.67 -5.16
N LEU A 132 -1.20 15.73 -4.02
CA LEU A 132 -1.15 14.66 -3.04
C LEU A 132 -2.30 14.89 -2.03
N ALA A 133 -3.22 13.92 -1.97
CA ALA A 133 -4.29 13.92 -0.98
C ALA A 133 -3.74 13.78 0.46
N PRO A 134 -4.52 14.10 1.50
CA PRO A 134 -4.10 13.84 2.87
C PRO A 134 -3.66 12.38 3.07
N VAL A 135 -2.52 12.18 3.73
CA VAL A 135 -1.90 10.88 3.91
C VAL A 135 -2.70 10.01 4.89
N HIS A 136 -2.96 8.76 4.51
CA HIS A 136 -3.45 7.76 5.44
C HIS A 136 -2.29 6.95 6.01
N ARG A 137 -2.05 7.07 7.32
CA ARG A 137 -1.12 6.23 8.09
C ARG A 137 -1.89 5.07 8.70
N LYS A 138 -1.36 3.86 8.62
CA LYS A 138 -1.96 2.66 9.23
C LYS A 138 -2.19 2.90 10.71
N LEU A 139 -3.43 2.73 11.17
CA LEU A 139 -3.84 3.03 12.56
C LEU A 139 -3.04 2.24 13.56
N LYS A 140 -2.92 0.95 13.30
CA LYS A 140 -2.20 -0.02 14.14
C LYS A 140 -1.41 -0.97 13.25
N PRO A 141 -0.09 -0.90 13.26
CA PRO A 141 0.72 -1.93 12.61
C PRO A 141 0.39 -3.31 13.15
N THR A 142 0.40 -4.32 12.29
CA THR A 142 -0.06 -5.66 12.63
C THR A 142 1.05 -6.47 13.29
N GLY A 143 0.80 -7.00 14.49
CA GLY A 143 1.72 -7.93 15.15
C GLY A 143 3.15 -7.38 15.26
N ALA A 144 4.11 -8.09 14.65
CA ALA A 144 5.52 -7.72 14.65
C ALA A 144 5.87 -6.47 13.84
N GLU A 145 4.96 -5.99 12.96
CA GLU A 145 5.14 -4.70 12.28
C GLU A 145 5.40 -3.55 13.27
N ARG A 146 4.93 -3.68 14.51
CA ARG A 146 5.10 -2.68 15.58
C ARG A 146 6.54 -2.46 16.01
N VAL A 147 7.48 -3.35 15.66
CA VAL A 147 8.90 -3.09 15.88
C VAL A 147 9.48 -2.17 14.81
N VAL A 148 8.78 -1.96 13.72
CA VAL A 148 9.20 -1.17 12.57
C VAL A 148 8.44 0.15 12.48
N TRP A 149 7.11 0.11 12.48
CA TRP A 149 6.26 1.28 12.28
C TRP A 149 5.51 1.67 13.54
N GLY A 150 5.37 2.98 13.72
CA GLY A 150 4.54 3.56 14.77
C GLY A 150 3.05 3.48 14.43
N ASP A 151 2.23 3.57 15.46
CA ASP A 151 0.79 3.80 15.34
C ASP A 151 0.55 5.15 14.65
N ALA A 152 -0.53 5.26 13.86
CA ALA A 152 -0.94 6.56 13.35
C ALA A 152 -1.21 7.52 14.52
N ASP A 153 -0.75 8.75 14.37
CA ASP A 153 -0.95 9.81 15.37
C ASP A 153 -2.44 10.19 15.49
N ARG A 154 -3.21 9.94 14.44
CA ARG A 154 -4.66 10.21 14.37
C ARG A 154 -5.31 9.43 13.22
N GLY A 155 -6.60 9.11 13.40
CA GLY A 155 -7.42 8.45 12.38
C GLY A 155 -8.24 9.46 11.59
N TYR A 156 -7.68 9.99 10.52
CA TYR A 156 -8.42 10.93 9.66
C TYR A 156 -9.37 10.27 8.69
N PHE A 157 -9.05 9.07 8.27
CA PHE A 157 -9.75 8.39 7.18
C PHE A 157 -9.97 9.34 6.00
N PRO A 158 -8.89 9.78 5.33
CA PRO A 158 -9.01 10.70 4.21
C PRO A 158 -9.80 10.07 3.08
N VAL A 159 -10.65 10.88 2.46
CA VAL A 159 -11.45 10.49 1.31
C VAL A 159 -11.18 11.50 0.20
N VAL A 160 -11.00 10.99 -1.01
CA VAL A 160 -10.74 11.77 -2.21
C VAL A 160 -11.98 11.71 -3.09
N ASP A 161 -12.51 12.88 -3.47
CA ASP A 161 -13.57 12.97 -4.46
C ASP A 161 -13.02 12.61 -5.84
N THR A 162 -13.64 11.62 -6.47
CA THR A 162 -13.31 11.20 -7.83
C THR A 162 -14.52 11.30 -8.74
N PRO A 163 -14.34 11.24 -10.07
CA PRO A 163 -15.47 11.19 -11.00
C PRO A 163 -16.40 9.98 -10.82
N TRP A 164 -15.98 8.96 -10.09
CA TRP A 164 -16.75 7.72 -9.83
C TRP A 164 -17.29 7.64 -8.40
N GLY A 165 -17.15 8.71 -7.64
CA GLY A 165 -17.54 8.83 -6.25
C GLY A 165 -16.35 8.91 -5.29
N PRO A 166 -16.64 9.02 -3.99
CA PRO A 166 -15.60 9.12 -2.96
C PRO A 166 -14.74 7.86 -2.89
N MET A 167 -13.42 8.05 -2.82
CA MET A 167 -12.41 7.00 -2.72
C MET A 167 -11.66 7.10 -1.40
N GLY A 168 -11.56 6.01 -0.67
CA GLY A 168 -10.80 5.92 0.57
C GLY A 168 -10.03 4.62 0.69
N SER A 169 -9.09 4.54 1.63
CA SER A 169 -8.29 3.34 1.81
C SER A 169 -8.11 2.94 3.27
N LEU A 170 -8.06 1.63 3.50
CA LEU A 170 -7.51 1.01 4.71
C LEU A 170 -6.43 0.02 4.30
N ILE A 171 -5.33 0.01 5.07
CA ILE A 171 -4.14 -0.78 4.74
C ILE A 171 -4.26 -2.16 5.38
N CYS A 172 -4.31 -3.21 4.55
CA CYS A 172 -4.21 -4.61 4.96
C CYS A 172 -5.21 -4.94 6.10
N TRP A 173 -4.74 -5.43 7.22
CA TRP A 173 -5.57 -5.86 8.37
C TRP A 173 -6.31 -4.72 9.09
N GLU A 174 -6.09 -3.45 8.75
CA GLU A 174 -7.01 -2.39 9.18
C GLU A 174 -8.45 -2.68 8.76
N SER A 175 -8.63 -3.36 7.63
CA SER A 175 -9.95 -3.78 7.15
C SER A 175 -10.65 -4.76 8.08
N TYR A 176 -9.95 -5.37 9.04
CA TYR A 176 -10.58 -6.13 10.14
C TYR A 176 -11.06 -5.26 11.30
N MET A 177 -10.85 -3.96 11.26
CA MET A 177 -11.35 -3.01 12.26
C MET A 177 -12.75 -2.50 11.83
N PRO A 178 -13.87 -2.98 12.42
CA PRO A 178 -15.20 -2.61 11.95
C PRO A 178 -15.48 -1.11 12.00
N LEU A 179 -15.03 -0.43 13.07
CA LEU A 179 -15.23 1.02 13.22
C LEU A 179 -14.45 1.83 12.18
N ALA A 180 -13.28 1.34 11.74
CA ALA A 180 -12.52 1.99 10.68
C ALA A 180 -13.26 1.89 9.33
N ARG A 181 -13.83 0.72 9.01
CA ARG A 181 -14.68 0.57 7.82
C ARG A 181 -15.90 1.47 7.88
N THR A 182 -16.59 1.49 9.03
CA THR A 182 -17.76 2.35 9.25
C THR A 182 -17.44 3.82 9.01
N ALA A 183 -16.27 4.29 9.47
CA ALA A 183 -15.83 5.67 9.21
C ALA A 183 -15.69 6.00 7.72
N LEU A 184 -15.28 5.04 6.89
CA LEU A 184 -15.27 5.21 5.43
C LEU A 184 -16.67 5.15 4.83
N TYR A 185 -17.53 4.24 5.32
CA TYR A 185 -18.90 4.12 4.82
C TYR A 185 -19.72 5.39 5.08
N GLU A 186 -19.59 5.98 6.29
CA GLU A 186 -20.25 7.25 6.64
C GLU A 186 -19.81 8.42 5.75
N LYS A 187 -18.60 8.36 5.20
CA LYS A 187 -18.11 9.32 4.20
C LYS A 187 -18.55 9.01 2.78
N GLY A 188 -19.37 7.98 2.58
CA GLY A 188 -19.94 7.61 1.30
C GLY A 188 -18.94 6.97 0.32
N VAL A 189 -17.90 6.32 0.82
CA VAL A 189 -16.87 5.70 -0.03
C VAL A 189 -17.50 4.67 -0.97
N THR A 190 -17.32 4.88 -2.27
CA THR A 190 -17.76 3.98 -3.34
C THR A 190 -16.60 3.15 -3.90
N LEU A 191 -15.36 3.66 -3.79
CA LEU A 191 -14.14 2.98 -4.17
C LEU A 191 -13.28 2.76 -2.92
N TYR A 192 -13.30 1.53 -2.40
CA TYR A 192 -12.54 1.13 -1.23
C TYR A 192 -11.22 0.50 -1.66
N ILE A 193 -10.11 1.18 -1.43
CA ILE A 193 -8.77 0.69 -1.77
C ILE A 193 -8.18 -0.05 -0.57
N SER A 194 -7.69 -1.26 -0.81
CA SER A 194 -7.00 -2.09 0.19
C SER A 194 -5.64 -2.53 -0.33
N PRO A 195 -4.58 -1.74 -0.05
CA PRO A 195 -3.23 -2.17 -0.32
C PRO A 195 -2.79 -3.21 0.71
N ASN A 196 -2.21 -4.31 0.25
CA ASN A 196 -1.88 -5.46 1.08
C ASN A 196 -0.50 -6.02 0.80
N THR A 197 -0.02 -6.78 1.80
CA THR A 197 1.03 -7.79 1.69
C THR A 197 0.53 -9.02 2.45
N ASN A 198 -0.53 -9.66 1.92
CA ASN A 198 -1.26 -10.72 2.61
C ASN A 198 -1.85 -11.70 1.59
N ASP A 199 -1.19 -12.82 1.39
CA ASP A 199 -1.61 -13.88 0.45
C ASP A 199 -2.44 -14.99 1.10
N ASN A 200 -3.01 -14.73 2.29
CA ASN A 200 -3.85 -15.70 2.99
C ASN A 200 -5.16 -15.93 2.24
N PRO A 201 -5.50 -17.19 1.86
CA PRO A 201 -6.72 -17.48 1.12
C PRO A 201 -8.01 -17.03 1.82
N GLU A 202 -8.04 -17.07 3.16
CA GLU A 202 -9.20 -16.64 3.95
C GLU A 202 -9.50 -15.14 3.79
N TRP A 203 -8.52 -14.35 3.34
CA TRP A 203 -8.68 -12.94 3.04
C TRP A 203 -9.74 -12.68 1.97
N GLN A 204 -9.93 -13.60 1.03
CA GLN A 204 -10.93 -13.45 -0.03
C GLN A 204 -12.36 -13.40 0.50
N ALA A 205 -12.67 -14.11 1.58
CA ALA A 205 -13.97 -14.00 2.24
C ALA A 205 -14.19 -12.59 2.84
N THR A 206 -13.14 -12.00 3.39
CA THR A 206 -13.15 -10.63 3.93
C THR A 206 -13.37 -9.59 2.82
N VAL A 207 -12.69 -9.74 1.69
CA VAL A 207 -12.83 -8.85 0.52
C VAL A 207 -14.27 -8.80 0.04
N GLN A 208 -14.90 -9.97 -0.17
CA GLN A 208 -16.31 -10.07 -0.59
C GLN A 208 -17.27 -9.52 0.47
N HIS A 209 -17.02 -9.82 1.76
CA HIS A 209 -17.84 -9.34 2.85
C HIS A 209 -17.86 -7.81 2.91
N ILE A 210 -16.69 -7.17 2.82
CA ILE A 210 -16.59 -5.70 2.92
C ILE A 210 -17.27 -5.02 1.73
N ALA A 211 -17.12 -5.55 0.52
CA ALA A 211 -17.80 -5.04 -0.65
C ALA A 211 -19.33 -5.06 -0.48
N LEU A 212 -19.85 -6.18 0.04
CA LEU A 212 -21.28 -6.34 0.35
C LEU A 212 -21.76 -5.42 1.48
N GLU A 213 -21.03 -5.36 2.59
CA GLU A 213 -21.36 -4.58 3.76
C GLU A 213 -21.38 -3.08 3.42
N GLY A 214 -20.33 -2.60 2.77
CA GLY A 214 -20.16 -1.18 2.44
C GLY A 214 -20.87 -0.74 1.17
N ARG A 215 -21.41 -1.67 0.37
CA ARG A 215 -21.96 -1.38 -0.96
C ARG A 215 -21.01 -0.57 -1.82
N CYS A 216 -19.73 -0.97 -1.81
CA CYS A 216 -18.64 -0.31 -2.52
C CYS A 216 -17.87 -1.32 -3.39
N TYR A 217 -17.16 -0.80 -4.38
CA TYR A 217 -16.13 -1.59 -5.05
C TYR A 217 -14.95 -1.77 -4.12
N PHE A 218 -14.55 -3.01 -3.85
CA PHE A 218 -13.37 -3.32 -3.06
C PHE A 218 -12.22 -3.65 -4.00
N ILE A 219 -11.18 -2.82 -3.95
CA ILE A 219 -10.00 -2.92 -4.82
C ILE A 219 -8.84 -3.42 -3.96
N ASN A 220 -8.59 -4.72 -4.04
CA ASN A 220 -7.54 -5.41 -3.31
C ASN A 220 -6.26 -5.45 -4.16
N CYS A 221 -5.19 -4.86 -3.67
CA CYS A 221 -3.89 -4.90 -4.34
C CYS A 221 -2.84 -5.53 -3.45
N ASP A 222 -2.43 -6.74 -3.78
CA ASP A 222 -1.42 -7.48 -3.07
C ASP A 222 -0.06 -7.41 -3.76
N MET A 223 0.99 -7.51 -2.94
CA MET A 223 2.37 -7.61 -3.39
C MET A 223 2.66 -9.05 -3.86
N VAL A 224 3.57 -9.19 -4.80
CA VAL A 224 4.21 -10.45 -5.13
C VAL A 224 5.72 -10.25 -5.15
N PHE A 225 6.46 -11.09 -4.45
CA PHE A 225 7.93 -11.07 -4.50
C PHE A 225 8.52 -12.42 -4.09
N HIS A 226 9.77 -12.64 -4.49
CA HIS A 226 10.55 -13.83 -4.17
C HIS A 226 11.55 -13.52 -3.07
N ARG A 227 11.91 -14.53 -2.26
CA ARG A 227 13.00 -14.42 -1.28
C ARG A 227 14.32 -13.96 -1.93
N ALA A 228 14.53 -14.36 -3.17
CA ALA A 228 15.72 -13.97 -3.96
C ALA A 228 15.75 -12.48 -4.34
N ASP A 229 14.63 -11.74 -4.19
CA ASP A 229 14.55 -10.29 -4.46
C ASP A 229 15.19 -9.46 -3.34
N TYR A 230 15.48 -10.07 -2.18
CA TYR A 230 16.21 -9.38 -1.14
C TYR A 230 17.63 -9.02 -1.57
N PRO A 231 18.12 -7.82 -1.19
CA PRO A 231 19.47 -7.41 -1.56
C PRO A 231 20.53 -8.33 -0.95
N ALA A 232 21.57 -8.61 -1.73
CA ALA A 232 22.74 -9.27 -1.20
C ALA A 232 23.42 -8.38 -0.14
N GLY A 233 23.98 -8.99 0.91
CA GLY A 233 24.75 -8.28 1.91
C GLY A 233 23.91 -7.74 3.09
N LEU A 234 22.68 -8.23 3.28
CA LEU A 234 21.97 -8.03 4.56
C LEU A 234 22.80 -8.65 5.69
N HIS A 235 22.79 -7.97 6.82
CA HIS A 235 23.56 -8.38 8.01
C HIS A 235 22.88 -9.45 8.85
N CYS A 236 21.53 -9.60 8.70
CA CYS A 236 20.73 -10.65 9.34
C CYS A 236 20.15 -11.63 8.30
N PRO A 237 20.96 -12.31 7.49
CA PRO A 237 20.47 -13.19 6.41
C PRO A 237 19.67 -14.38 6.93
N ASP A 238 19.89 -14.82 8.16
CA ASP A 238 19.16 -15.93 8.78
C ASP A 238 17.68 -15.62 8.98
N GLU A 239 17.28 -14.34 9.12
CA GLU A 239 15.88 -13.94 9.21
C GLU A 239 15.15 -14.24 7.90
N ILE A 240 15.84 -14.05 6.77
CA ILE A 240 15.31 -14.26 5.42
C ILE A 240 15.40 -15.73 5.00
N ALA A 241 16.46 -16.42 5.42
CA ALA A 241 16.66 -17.84 5.08
C ALA A 241 15.51 -18.75 5.53
N ARG A 242 14.72 -18.31 6.51
CA ARG A 242 13.55 -19.06 7.04
C ARG A 242 12.30 -18.91 6.17
N LEU A 243 12.29 -17.96 5.24
CA LEU A 243 11.15 -17.71 4.38
C LEU A 243 11.03 -18.79 3.30
N ASN A 244 9.78 -19.01 2.87
CA ASN A 244 9.51 -19.72 1.62
C ASN A 244 10.14 -19.00 0.43
N ASP A 245 10.29 -19.66 -0.71
CA ASP A 245 10.85 -19.04 -1.91
C ASP A 245 10.00 -17.87 -2.42
N ILE A 246 8.70 -17.94 -2.23
CA ILE A 246 7.74 -16.87 -2.54
C ILE A 246 7.02 -16.50 -1.24
N PRO A 247 7.52 -15.50 -0.48
CA PRO A 247 6.93 -15.11 0.79
C PRO A 247 5.56 -14.45 0.66
N CYS A 248 5.28 -13.83 -0.48
CA CYS A 248 3.99 -13.24 -0.80
C CYS A 248 3.68 -13.54 -2.28
N ARG A 249 2.54 -14.20 -2.51
CA ARG A 249 2.16 -14.76 -3.82
C ARG A 249 1.15 -13.92 -4.58
N GLY A 250 0.71 -12.80 -4.03
CA GLY A 250 -0.33 -11.98 -4.62
C GLY A 250 -1.72 -12.30 -4.08
N GLY A 251 -2.71 -12.30 -4.95
CA GLY A 251 -4.12 -12.44 -4.61
C GLY A 251 -4.94 -11.17 -4.87
N SER A 252 -4.37 -10.25 -5.66
CA SER A 252 -5.06 -9.01 -6.05
C SER A 252 -6.35 -9.31 -6.77
N CYS A 253 -7.41 -8.57 -6.45
CA CYS A 253 -8.73 -8.75 -7.05
C CYS A 253 -9.56 -7.47 -6.97
N ILE A 254 -10.67 -7.43 -7.70
CA ILE A 254 -11.67 -6.37 -7.59
C ILE A 254 -13.03 -7.04 -7.40
N VAL A 255 -13.77 -6.59 -6.38
CA VAL A 255 -15.13 -7.08 -6.07
C VAL A 255 -16.11 -5.93 -6.18
N ASP A 256 -17.26 -6.19 -6.81
CA ASP A 256 -18.35 -5.23 -6.97
C ASP A 256 -19.22 -5.09 -5.70
N PRO A 257 -20.10 -4.09 -5.62
CA PRO A 257 -20.97 -3.89 -4.45
C PRO A 257 -21.96 -5.02 -4.14
N TYR A 258 -22.05 -6.00 -5.01
CA TYR A 258 -22.87 -7.21 -4.84
C TYR A 258 -22.07 -8.44 -4.42
N GLY A 259 -20.75 -8.26 -4.19
CA GLY A 259 -19.86 -9.34 -3.75
C GLY A 259 -19.35 -10.23 -4.89
N HIS A 260 -19.52 -9.84 -6.15
CA HIS A 260 -19.04 -10.58 -7.30
C HIS A 260 -17.64 -10.08 -7.70
N TYR A 261 -16.77 -11.02 -8.07
CA TYR A 261 -15.48 -10.65 -8.62
C TYR A 261 -15.61 -10.03 -10.01
N VAL A 262 -15.19 -8.78 -10.15
CA VAL A 262 -14.93 -8.13 -11.44
C VAL A 262 -13.59 -8.59 -11.99
N VAL A 263 -12.61 -8.74 -11.08
CA VAL A 263 -11.30 -9.36 -11.35
C VAL A 263 -11.10 -10.44 -10.31
N GLN A 264 -10.89 -11.66 -10.77
CA GLN A 264 -10.61 -12.82 -9.89
C GLN A 264 -9.26 -12.65 -9.20
N PRO A 265 -9.04 -13.27 -8.03
CA PRO A 265 -7.74 -13.29 -7.39
C PRO A 265 -6.65 -13.84 -8.33
N MET A 266 -5.56 -13.06 -8.46
CA MET A 266 -4.44 -13.32 -9.37
C MET A 266 -3.25 -13.94 -8.63
#